data_55f131fe5668c9ddf7fbe89d1a37bf0a
#
_entry.id   55f131fe5668c9ddf7fbe89d1a37bf0a
#
_cell.length_a   1.000
_cell.length_b   1.000
_cell.length_c   1.000
_cell.angle_alpha   90.00
_cell.angle_beta   90.00
_cell.angle_gamma   90.00
#
_symmetry.space_group_name_H-M   'P 1'
#
loop_
_entity.id
_entity.type
_entity.pdbx_description
1 polymer ?
#
loop_
_entity_poly.entity_id
_entity_poly.type
_entity_poly.pdbx_seq_one_letter_code
_entity_poly.pdbx_strand_id
1 'polypeptide(L)'
;MKWSSSYALCDEVAGKSSWRTGEEYGGEQVTVTADFISFVGDAECIRFRSRVFLQASRYADNALIREAVANHDSDKMAEGLKDAGWATSSSYVESLKSALEAYNLYRFDGMSVEDLQSGALSADAVVSAAYSQLGVPYVWGGTTPGVGLDCSGLTQYCYRQAGISIPRNTESQYAKGKKLSLSEAQPGDILYRTGHVGIYIGGDRYIHAPHRGEVVRIDSGISSFTCALSYR
;
A
#
# COMPACT_ATOMS: atom_id res chain seq x y z
N MET A 1 -2.89 10.61 14.88
CA MET A 1 -3.75 11.81 15.11
C MET A 1 -3.65 12.22 16.55
N LYS A 2 -3.38 13.52 16.81
CA LYS A 2 -3.31 14.05 18.19
C LYS A 2 -4.69 13.97 18.85
N TRP A 3 -4.67 13.73 20.16
CA TRP A 3 -5.88 13.56 20.97
C TRP A 3 -6.58 14.89 21.23
N SER A 4 -7.92 14.85 21.22
CA SER A 4 -8.78 15.87 21.81
C SER A 4 -9.88 15.18 22.63
N SER A 5 -10.29 15.78 23.74
CA SER A 5 -11.37 15.25 24.57
C SER A 5 -12.71 15.14 23.83
N SER A 6 -12.91 15.94 22.78
CA SER A 6 -14.08 15.85 21.90
C SER A 6 -14.20 14.53 21.14
N TYR A 7 -13.10 13.77 21.02
CA TYR A 7 -13.08 12.49 20.32
C TYR A 7 -13.41 11.28 21.22
N ALA A 8 -13.45 11.48 22.54
CA ALA A 8 -13.66 10.40 23.52
C ALA A 8 -14.99 9.65 23.35
N LEU A 9 -15.98 10.25 22.70
CA LEU A 9 -17.31 9.66 22.48
C LEU A 9 -17.49 9.08 21.06
N CYS A 10 -16.43 9.03 20.26
CA CYS A 10 -16.50 8.41 18.93
C CYS A 10 -16.32 6.89 19.05
N ASP A 11 -17.17 6.14 18.38
CA ASP A 11 -17.19 4.65 18.43
C ASP A 11 -15.88 4.02 17.95
N GLU A 12 -15.13 4.71 17.11
CA GLU A 12 -13.84 4.26 16.59
C GLU A 12 -12.69 4.37 17.59
N VAL A 13 -12.89 5.10 18.70
CA VAL A 13 -11.84 5.48 19.64
C VAL A 13 -11.83 4.57 20.85
N ALA A 14 -10.73 3.83 21.03
CA ALA A 14 -10.49 2.99 22.21
C ALA A 14 -9.94 3.80 23.41
N GLY A 15 -9.37 4.99 23.15
CA GLY A 15 -8.76 5.84 24.17
C GLY A 15 -7.62 6.70 23.64
N LYS A 16 -6.63 6.96 24.48
CA LYS A 16 -5.42 7.70 24.10
C LYS A 16 -4.15 7.04 24.63
N SER A 17 -3.04 7.31 23.95
CA SER A 17 -1.70 6.92 24.40
C SER A 17 -0.73 8.10 24.22
N SER A 18 0.21 8.25 25.15
CA SER A 18 1.21 9.32 25.13
C SER A 18 2.50 8.84 24.50
N TRP A 19 3.01 9.55 23.52
CA TRP A 19 4.23 9.22 22.80
C TRP A 19 5.17 10.41 22.69
N ARG A 20 6.48 10.14 22.72
CA ARG A 20 7.49 11.13 22.33
C ARG A 20 7.52 11.21 20.82
N THR A 21 7.37 12.42 20.27
CA THR A 21 7.35 12.67 18.83
C THR A 21 8.22 13.87 18.49
N GLY A 22 8.81 13.86 17.29
CA GLY A 22 9.52 15.01 16.73
C GLY A 22 8.52 16.00 16.14
N GLU A 23 8.72 17.27 16.44
CA GLU A 23 7.99 18.38 15.81
C GLU A 23 9.01 19.36 15.26
N GLU A 24 8.65 20.11 14.23
CA GLU A 24 9.51 21.16 13.65
C GLU A 24 8.84 22.52 13.81
N TYR A 25 9.54 23.45 14.45
CA TYR A 25 9.10 24.83 14.64
C TYR A 25 10.19 25.79 14.20
N GLY A 26 9.90 26.64 13.21
CA GLY A 26 10.85 27.60 12.67
C GLY A 26 12.12 26.98 12.08
N GLY A 27 12.06 25.72 11.61
CA GLY A 27 13.20 24.97 11.08
C GLY A 27 13.99 24.20 12.15
N GLU A 28 13.62 24.29 13.42
CA GLU A 28 14.28 23.55 14.52
C GLU A 28 13.48 22.29 14.87
N GLN A 29 14.18 21.17 15.01
CA GLN A 29 13.62 19.89 15.44
C GLN A 29 13.56 19.83 16.97
N VAL A 30 12.37 19.64 17.51
CA VAL A 30 12.15 19.48 18.96
C VAL A 30 11.43 18.17 19.26
N THR A 31 11.77 17.54 20.37
CA THR A 31 11.05 16.35 20.84
C THR A 31 10.02 16.77 21.87
N VAL A 32 8.76 16.47 21.62
CA VAL A 32 7.64 16.72 22.53
C VAL A 32 6.97 15.42 22.94
N THR A 33 6.31 15.43 24.10
CA THR A 33 5.37 14.35 24.46
C THR A 33 3.96 14.80 24.11
N ALA A 34 3.26 14.04 23.30
CA ALA A 34 1.90 14.34 22.90
C ALA A 34 0.99 13.12 23.07
N ASP A 35 -0.28 13.37 23.35
CA ASP A 35 -1.31 12.35 23.38
C ASP A 35 -1.84 12.13 21.96
N PHE A 36 -1.95 10.86 21.60
CA PHE A 36 -2.50 10.41 20.33
C PHE A 36 -3.73 9.53 20.57
N ILE A 37 -4.65 9.53 19.60
CA ILE A 37 -5.82 8.67 19.62
C ILE A 37 -5.36 7.20 19.49
N SER A 38 -5.89 6.34 20.35
CA SER A 38 -5.82 4.90 20.19
C SER A 38 -7.15 4.43 19.60
N PHE A 39 -7.09 3.74 18.46
CA PHE A 39 -8.28 3.24 17.76
C PHE A 39 -8.54 1.78 18.13
N VAL A 40 -9.78 1.33 17.95
CA VAL A 40 -10.18 -0.07 18.14
C VAL A 40 -9.45 -0.97 17.13
N GLY A 41 -9.22 -0.47 15.90
CA GLY A 41 -8.47 -1.15 14.85
C GLY A 41 -8.14 -0.21 13.68
N ASP A 42 -7.46 -0.75 12.67
CA ASP A 42 -7.03 0.02 11.49
C ASP A 42 -8.21 0.53 10.67
N ALA A 43 -9.25 -0.27 10.51
CA ALA A 43 -10.48 0.12 9.81
C ALA A 43 -11.16 1.31 10.51
N GLU A 44 -11.21 1.30 11.84
CA GLU A 44 -11.76 2.38 12.66
C GLU A 44 -10.91 3.65 12.56
N CYS A 45 -9.58 3.51 12.49
CA CYS A 45 -8.68 4.65 12.26
C CYS A 45 -8.97 5.33 10.90
N ILE A 46 -9.13 4.55 9.83
CA ILE A 46 -9.45 5.07 8.49
C ILE A 46 -10.83 5.71 8.47
N ARG A 47 -11.84 5.06 9.08
CA ARG A 47 -13.22 5.56 9.17
C ARG A 47 -13.28 6.88 9.95
N PHE A 48 -12.64 6.97 11.11
CA PHE A 48 -12.55 8.18 11.91
C PHE A 48 -11.90 9.32 11.13
N ARG A 49 -10.78 9.05 10.43
CA ARG A 49 -10.11 10.06 9.60
C ARG A 49 -11.07 10.69 8.59
N SER A 50 -11.84 9.87 7.88
CA SER A 50 -12.73 10.35 6.82
C SER A 50 -14.02 11.00 7.37
N ARG A 51 -14.63 10.38 8.40
CA ARG A 51 -15.95 10.77 8.93
C ARG A 51 -15.89 11.93 9.92
N VAL A 52 -14.81 12.04 10.68
CA VAL A 52 -14.71 13.02 11.79
C VAL A 52 -13.59 14.01 11.53
N PHE A 53 -12.37 13.53 11.34
CA PHE A 53 -11.18 14.36 11.34
C PHE A 53 -11.13 15.30 10.12
N LEU A 54 -11.28 14.76 8.91
CA LEU A 54 -11.27 15.56 7.67
C LEU A 54 -12.52 16.43 7.49
N GLN A 55 -13.57 16.23 8.31
CA GLN A 55 -14.76 17.09 8.32
C GLN A 55 -14.60 18.34 9.20
N ALA A 56 -13.55 18.44 10.00
CA ALA A 56 -13.26 19.66 10.74
C ALA A 56 -12.97 20.81 9.75
N SER A 57 -13.50 22.01 10.05
CA SER A 57 -13.50 23.18 9.14
C SER A 57 -12.10 23.49 8.58
N ARG A 58 -11.04 23.36 9.39
CA ARG A 58 -9.66 23.59 8.96
C ARG A 58 -9.23 22.70 7.76
N TYR A 59 -9.84 21.51 7.58
CA TYR A 59 -9.60 20.61 6.46
C TYR A 59 -10.70 20.71 5.42
N ALA A 60 -11.96 20.64 5.84
CA ALA A 60 -13.12 20.68 4.95
C ALA A 60 -13.23 21.99 4.17
N ASP A 61 -12.81 23.13 4.76
CA ASP A 61 -12.82 24.45 4.13
C ASP A 61 -11.50 24.80 3.40
N ASN A 62 -10.48 23.95 3.48
CA ASN A 62 -9.22 24.19 2.81
C ASN A 62 -9.37 24.02 1.29
N ALA A 63 -8.96 25.03 0.53
CA ALA A 63 -9.14 25.08 -0.92
C ALA A 63 -8.35 24.00 -1.65
N LEU A 64 -7.09 23.70 -1.22
CA LEU A 64 -6.26 22.68 -1.81
C LEU A 64 -6.85 21.28 -1.58
N ILE A 65 -7.39 21.02 -0.38
CA ILE A 65 -8.03 19.73 -0.07
C ILE A 65 -9.29 19.56 -0.91
N ARG A 66 -10.12 20.60 -1.05
CA ARG A 66 -11.33 20.53 -1.90
C ARG A 66 -10.99 20.26 -3.35
N GLU A 67 -9.97 20.95 -3.87
CA GLU A 67 -9.50 20.73 -5.24
C GLU A 67 -8.91 19.31 -5.42
N ALA A 68 -8.15 18.83 -4.45
CA ALA A 68 -7.59 17.48 -4.45
C ALA A 68 -8.68 16.40 -4.50
N VAL A 69 -9.73 16.55 -3.69
CA VAL A 69 -10.89 15.63 -3.69
C VAL A 69 -11.63 15.67 -5.02
N ALA A 70 -11.86 16.88 -5.57
CA ALA A 70 -12.59 17.04 -6.82
C ALA A 70 -11.86 16.46 -8.04
N ASN A 71 -10.54 16.49 -8.02
CA ASN A 71 -9.68 16.02 -9.13
C ASN A 71 -9.04 14.64 -8.87
N HIS A 72 -9.30 14.01 -7.73
CA HIS A 72 -8.65 12.76 -7.30
C HIS A 72 -7.12 12.87 -7.32
N ASP A 73 -6.58 13.96 -6.76
CA ASP A 73 -5.16 14.34 -6.82
C ASP A 73 -4.50 14.12 -5.45
N SER A 74 -3.78 13.02 -5.31
CA SER A 74 -3.08 12.66 -4.07
C SER A 74 -1.95 13.62 -3.72
N ASP A 75 -1.28 14.22 -4.69
CA ASP A 75 -0.22 15.20 -4.46
C ASP A 75 -0.78 16.48 -3.85
N LYS A 76 -1.84 16.99 -4.44
CA LYS A 76 -2.54 18.17 -3.94
C LYS A 76 -3.18 17.92 -2.57
N MET A 77 -3.63 16.69 -2.31
CA MET A 77 -4.09 16.28 -0.98
C MET A 77 -2.97 16.37 0.06
N ALA A 78 -1.76 15.92 -0.27
CA ALA A 78 -0.61 16.04 0.62
C ALA A 78 -0.26 17.50 0.94
N GLU A 79 -0.28 18.35 -0.08
CA GLU A 79 -0.05 19.80 0.06
C GLU A 79 -1.14 20.46 0.93
N GLY A 80 -2.40 20.17 0.67
CA GLY A 80 -3.53 20.69 1.42
C GLY A 80 -3.54 20.25 2.89
N LEU A 81 -3.17 19.01 3.17
CA LEU A 81 -3.01 18.52 4.54
C LEU A 81 -1.88 19.26 5.27
N LYS A 82 -0.76 19.52 4.61
CA LYS A 82 0.36 20.31 5.17
C LYS A 82 -0.08 21.76 5.43
N ASP A 83 -0.73 22.41 4.48
CA ASP A 83 -1.26 23.76 4.59
C ASP A 83 -2.28 23.90 5.74
N ALA A 84 -3.17 22.91 5.88
CA ALA A 84 -4.12 22.83 7.00
C ALA A 84 -3.46 22.50 8.36
N GLY A 85 -2.11 22.33 8.41
CA GLY A 85 -1.35 22.10 9.64
C GLY A 85 -1.49 20.69 10.19
N TRP A 86 -1.66 19.68 9.34
CA TRP A 86 -1.64 18.27 9.74
C TRP A 86 -0.27 17.85 10.27
N ALA A 87 0.81 18.33 9.66
CA ALA A 87 2.18 18.01 10.02
C ALA A 87 3.03 19.27 10.11
N THR A 88 3.96 19.28 11.07
CA THR A 88 4.93 20.37 11.28
C THR A 88 6.17 20.20 10.40
N SER A 89 6.56 18.95 10.07
CA SER A 89 7.76 18.66 9.27
C SER A 89 7.77 19.36 7.92
N SER A 90 8.89 20.01 7.56
CA SER A 90 9.10 20.64 6.25
C SER A 90 9.11 19.60 5.12
N SER A 91 9.60 18.39 5.37
CA SER A 91 9.69 17.30 4.40
C SER A 91 8.41 16.45 4.28
N TYR A 92 7.30 16.82 4.94
CA TYR A 92 6.08 15.98 4.97
C TYR A 92 5.55 15.65 3.58
N VAL A 93 5.40 16.64 2.71
CA VAL A 93 4.85 16.47 1.36
C VAL A 93 5.74 15.55 0.53
N GLU A 94 7.05 15.79 0.51
CA GLU A 94 8.02 14.97 -0.22
C GLU A 94 8.04 13.52 0.29
N SER A 95 8.00 13.33 1.60
CA SER A 95 7.97 11.99 2.20
C SER A 95 6.70 11.24 1.82
N LEU A 96 5.55 11.93 1.76
CA LEU A 96 4.28 11.33 1.37
C LEU A 96 4.27 11.00 -0.13
N LYS A 97 4.75 11.92 -1.00
CA LYS A 97 4.89 11.66 -2.44
C LYS A 97 5.81 10.48 -2.72
N SER A 98 6.96 10.41 -2.05
CA SER A 98 7.86 9.26 -2.15
C SER A 98 7.20 7.94 -1.75
N ALA A 99 6.35 7.95 -0.72
CA ALA A 99 5.58 6.77 -0.33
C ALA A 99 4.51 6.41 -1.37
N LEU A 100 3.79 7.41 -1.91
CA LEU A 100 2.81 7.20 -2.98
C LEU A 100 3.44 6.53 -4.22
N GLU A 101 4.64 6.99 -4.61
CA GLU A 101 5.43 6.37 -5.69
C GLU A 101 5.91 4.96 -5.32
N ALA A 102 6.57 4.81 -4.17
CA ALA A 102 7.18 3.55 -3.75
C ALA A 102 6.16 2.42 -3.67
N TYR A 103 4.95 2.72 -3.21
CA TYR A 103 3.85 1.76 -3.07
C TYR A 103 2.85 1.79 -4.25
N ASN A 104 3.13 2.55 -5.32
CA ASN A 104 2.27 2.70 -6.50
C ASN A 104 0.82 3.11 -6.13
N LEU A 105 0.66 4.05 -5.20
CA LEU A 105 -0.67 4.44 -4.69
C LEU A 105 -1.39 5.42 -5.62
N TYR A 106 -0.69 6.13 -6.50
CA TYR A 106 -1.30 7.00 -7.53
C TYR A 106 -2.29 6.28 -8.44
N ARG A 107 -2.21 4.94 -8.55
CA ARG A 107 -3.17 4.15 -9.32
C ARG A 107 -4.62 4.31 -8.84
N PHE A 108 -4.82 4.72 -7.58
CA PHE A 108 -6.15 4.96 -7.01
C PHE A 108 -6.73 6.32 -7.38
N ASP A 109 -5.93 7.29 -7.83
CA ASP A 109 -6.39 8.64 -8.15
C ASP A 109 -7.39 8.67 -9.33
N GLY A 110 -7.31 7.72 -10.24
CA GLY A 110 -8.24 7.61 -11.36
C GLY A 110 -9.37 6.59 -11.20
N MET A 111 -9.49 5.94 -10.04
CA MET A 111 -10.49 4.88 -9.81
C MET A 111 -11.83 5.44 -9.36
N SER A 112 -12.91 4.98 -9.98
CA SER A 112 -14.28 5.19 -9.50
C SER A 112 -14.63 4.22 -8.36
N VAL A 113 -15.74 4.48 -7.66
CA VAL A 113 -16.25 3.55 -6.63
C VAL A 113 -16.66 2.21 -7.28
N GLU A 114 -17.15 2.23 -8.51
CA GLU A 114 -17.50 1.06 -9.28
C GLU A 114 -16.26 0.22 -9.63
N ASP A 115 -15.14 0.86 -9.98
CA ASP A 115 -13.86 0.18 -10.21
C ASP A 115 -13.36 -0.51 -8.95
N LEU A 116 -13.53 0.14 -7.79
CA LEU A 116 -13.17 -0.44 -6.49
C LEU A 116 -14.08 -1.61 -6.07
N GLN A 117 -15.31 -1.68 -6.58
CA GLN A 117 -16.28 -2.75 -6.27
C GLN A 117 -16.25 -3.88 -7.30
N SER A 118 -15.71 -3.65 -8.49
CA SER A 118 -15.56 -4.65 -9.57
C SER A 118 -14.25 -5.43 -9.42
N GLY A 119 -14.00 -6.39 -10.31
CA GLY A 119 -12.82 -7.26 -10.29
C GLY A 119 -11.43 -6.57 -10.26
N ALA A 120 -11.36 -5.23 -10.39
CA ALA A 120 -10.16 -4.45 -10.11
C ALA A 120 -9.68 -4.65 -8.67
N LEU A 121 -10.58 -4.87 -7.70
CA LEU A 121 -10.24 -5.18 -6.31
C LEU A 121 -9.37 -6.42 -6.14
N SER A 122 -9.53 -7.44 -6.99
CA SER A 122 -8.71 -8.65 -6.87
C SER A 122 -7.28 -8.42 -7.32
N ALA A 123 -7.07 -7.64 -8.39
CA ALA A 123 -5.72 -7.25 -8.84
C ALA A 123 -5.03 -6.34 -7.82
N ASP A 124 -5.76 -5.37 -7.28
CA ASP A 124 -5.26 -4.46 -6.25
C ASP A 124 -4.96 -5.18 -4.94
N ALA A 125 -5.77 -6.16 -4.55
CA ALA A 125 -5.51 -6.99 -3.38
C ALA A 125 -4.22 -7.81 -3.54
N VAL A 126 -3.97 -8.37 -4.75
CA VAL A 126 -2.72 -9.08 -5.05
C VAL A 126 -1.52 -8.15 -4.94
N VAL A 127 -1.59 -6.98 -5.59
CA VAL A 127 -0.50 -5.99 -5.58
C VAL A 127 -0.26 -5.45 -4.17
N SER A 128 -1.31 -5.07 -3.45
CA SER A 128 -1.20 -4.58 -2.07
C SER A 128 -0.61 -5.62 -1.12
N ALA A 129 -1.01 -6.88 -1.27
CA ALA A 129 -0.44 -7.98 -0.50
C ALA A 129 1.06 -8.18 -0.83
N ALA A 130 1.48 -8.01 -2.08
CA ALA A 130 2.89 -8.07 -2.45
C ALA A 130 3.70 -6.95 -1.81
N TYR A 131 3.21 -5.71 -1.85
CA TYR A 131 3.85 -4.58 -1.17
C TYR A 131 3.98 -4.78 0.34
N SER A 132 2.98 -5.38 1.00
CA SER A 132 3.02 -5.64 2.45
C SER A 132 4.12 -6.62 2.86
N GLN A 133 4.71 -7.36 1.91
CA GLN A 133 5.77 -8.33 2.17
C GLN A 133 7.18 -7.81 1.85
N LEU A 134 7.33 -6.56 1.44
CA LEU A 134 8.65 -5.97 1.21
C LEU A 134 9.53 -6.07 2.47
N GLY A 135 10.79 -6.51 2.28
CA GLY A 135 11.73 -6.72 3.37
C GLY A 135 11.63 -8.09 4.08
N VAL A 136 10.62 -8.90 3.79
CA VAL A 136 10.49 -10.26 4.35
C VAL A 136 11.60 -11.15 3.79
N PRO A 137 12.35 -11.91 4.63
CA PRO A 137 13.44 -12.77 4.18
C PRO A 137 12.99 -13.84 3.19
N TYR A 138 13.85 -14.12 2.20
CA TYR A 138 13.68 -15.32 1.38
C TYR A 138 13.95 -16.58 2.19
N VAL A 139 12.99 -17.49 2.19
CA VAL A 139 13.15 -18.83 2.77
C VAL A 139 12.70 -19.86 1.75
N TRP A 140 13.58 -20.79 1.37
CA TRP A 140 13.22 -21.87 0.46
C TRP A 140 12.07 -22.72 1.03
N GLY A 141 11.01 -22.90 0.25
CA GLY A 141 9.77 -23.54 0.72
C GLY A 141 8.92 -22.68 1.65
N GLY A 142 9.32 -21.42 1.89
CA GLY A 142 8.63 -20.48 2.78
C GLY A 142 7.25 -20.07 2.27
N THR A 143 6.28 -20.04 3.21
CA THR A 143 4.88 -19.69 2.94
C THR A 143 4.29 -18.79 4.03
N THR A 144 5.13 -18.34 4.99
CA THR A 144 4.67 -17.59 6.15
C THR A 144 4.89 -16.08 5.94
N PRO A 145 3.83 -15.28 5.71
CA PRO A 145 3.96 -13.84 5.50
C PRO A 145 4.59 -13.17 6.73
N GLY A 146 5.40 -12.14 6.50
CA GLY A 146 6.12 -11.42 7.55
C GLY A 146 7.30 -12.19 8.16
N VAL A 147 7.47 -13.49 7.89
CA VAL A 147 8.51 -14.35 8.48
C VAL A 147 9.47 -14.90 7.43
N GLY A 148 8.96 -15.49 6.35
CA GLY A 148 9.78 -16.03 5.29
C GLY A 148 8.96 -16.59 4.12
N LEU A 149 9.34 -16.23 2.90
CA LEU A 149 8.65 -16.57 1.67
C LEU A 149 9.65 -17.00 0.60
N ASP A 150 9.32 -17.99 -0.24
CA ASP A 150 9.95 -18.16 -1.54
C ASP A 150 9.13 -17.46 -2.64
N CYS A 151 9.61 -17.47 -3.88
CA CYS A 151 8.97 -16.75 -4.99
C CYS A 151 7.52 -17.19 -5.22
N SER A 152 7.24 -18.49 -5.23
CA SER A 152 5.91 -19.04 -5.44
C SER A 152 5.04 -19.03 -4.17
N GLY A 153 5.63 -19.01 -2.99
CA GLY A 153 4.95 -18.79 -1.71
C GLY A 153 4.45 -17.35 -1.57
N LEU A 154 5.26 -16.39 -2.04
CA LEU A 154 4.84 -14.99 -2.14
C LEU A 154 3.63 -14.83 -3.06
N THR A 155 3.71 -15.34 -4.31
CA THR A 155 2.59 -15.23 -5.25
C THR A 155 1.34 -15.94 -4.72
N GLN A 156 1.49 -17.13 -4.12
CA GLN A 156 0.38 -17.85 -3.51
C GLN A 156 -0.27 -17.06 -2.36
N TYR A 157 0.54 -16.44 -1.51
CA TYR A 157 0.03 -15.56 -0.44
C TYR A 157 -0.77 -14.40 -1.02
N CYS A 158 -0.21 -13.67 -2.00
CA CYS A 158 -0.85 -12.50 -2.60
C CYS A 158 -2.22 -12.84 -3.22
N TYR A 159 -2.29 -13.93 -3.98
CA TYR A 159 -3.55 -14.37 -4.59
C TYR A 159 -4.58 -14.84 -3.56
N ARG A 160 -4.14 -15.48 -2.47
CA ARG A 160 -5.02 -15.86 -1.37
C ARG A 160 -5.65 -14.62 -0.69
N GLN A 161 -4.93 -13.51 -0.57
CA GLN A 161 -5.49 -12.25 -0.06
C GLN A 161 -6.59 -11.69 -0.97
N ALA A 162 -6.52 -11.97 -2.26
CA ALA A 162 -7.55 -11.65 -3.24
C ALA A 162 -8.69 -12.70 -3.32
N GLY A 163 -8.70 -13.71 -2.45
CA GLY A 163 -9.69 -14.80 -2.47
C GLY A 163 -9.45 -15.84 -3.57
N ILE A 164 -8.31 -15.80 -4.26
CA ILE A 164 -7.99 -16.68 -5.37
C ILE A 164 -6.99 -17.75 -4.92
N SER A 165 -7.33 -19.04 -5.12
CA SER A 165 -6.45 -20.15 -4.82
C SER A 165 -5.61 -20.52 -6.05
N ILE A 166 -4.27 -20.47 -5.89
CA ILE A 166 -3.32 -20.85 -6.93
C ILE A 166 -2.36 -21.97 -6.42
N PRO A 167 -1.74 -22.72 -7.33
CA PRO A 167 -0.79 -23.79 -6.95
C PRO A 167 0.40 -23.28 -6.13
N ARG A 168 1.02 -24.20 -5.37
CA ARG A 168 2.14 -23.87 -4.47
C ARG A 168 3.45 -23.57 -5.19
N ASN A 169 3.76 -24.29 -6.23
CA ASN A 169 5.07 -24.18 -6.87
C ASN A 169 5.01 -23.51 -8.26
N THR A 170 6.13 -22.97 -8.68
CA THR A 170 6.33 -22.20 -9.91
C THR A 170 5.78 -22.90 -11.15
N GLU A 171 6.14 -24.17 -11.33
CA GLU A 171 5.77 -24.94 -12.54
C GLU A 171 4.25 -25.24 -12.58
N SER A 172 3.66 -25.52 -11.43
CA SER A 172 2.21 -25.73 -11.35
C SER A 172 1.43 -24.42 -11.52
N GLN A 173 1.99 -23.29 -11.08
CA GLN A 173 1.44 -21.96 -11.39
C GLN A 173 1.50 -21.71 -12.90
N TYR A 174 2.62 -21.99 -13.54
CA TYR A 174 2.73 -21.89 -15.00
C TYR A 174 1.74 -22.81 -15.74
N ALA A 175 1.58 -24.04 -15.28
CA ALA A 175 0.71 -25.01 -15.94
C ALA A 175 -0.77 -24.61 -15.89
N LYS A 176 -1.22 -23.99 -14.78
CA LYS A 176 -2.64 -23.68 -14.54
C LYS A 176 -3.05 -22.25 -14.91
N GLY A 177 -2.12 -21.28 -14.86
CA GLY A 177 -2.42 -19.89 -15.23
C GLY A 177 -2.69 -19.70 -16.72
N LYS A 178 -3.60 -18.79 -17.05
CA LYS A 178 -3.79 -18.32 -18.43
C LYS A 178 -2.55 -17.55 -18.85
N LYS A 179 -1.88 -18.01 -19.91
CA LYS A 179 -0.66 -17.40 -20.43
C LYS A 179 -0.98 -16.16 -21.25
N LEU A 180 -0.25 -15.09 -20.96
CA LEU A 180 -0.31 -13.82 -21.65
C LEU A 180 1.11 -13.45 -22.11
N SER A 181 1.22 -12.68 -23.19
CA SER A 181 2.49 -12.00 -23.50
C SER A 181 2.82 -10.97 -22.43
N LEU A 182 4.09 -10.58 -22.32
CA LEU A 182 4.50 -9.53 -21.37
C LEU A 182 3.85 -8.18 -21.66
N SER A 183 3.51 -7.91 -22.93
CA SER A 183 2.81 -6.69 -23.34
C SER A 183 1.34 -6.65 -22.94
N GLU A 184 0.73 -7.80 -22.68
CA GLU A 184 -0.65 -7.92 -22.19
C GLU A 184 -0.75 -7.99 -20.67
N ALA A 185 0.39 -8.06 -19.98
CA ALA A 185 0.45 -8.17 -18.53
C ALA A 185 -0.22 -6.95 -17.85
N GLN A 186 -1.06 -7.23 -16.86
CA GLN A 186 -1.68 -6.21 -16.03
C GLN A 186 -1.16 -6.30 -14.59
N PRO A 187 -1.10 -5.20 -13.84
CA PRO A 187 -0.74 -5.26 -12.42
C PRO A 187 -1.53 -6.34 -11.69
N GLY A 188 -0.82 -7.14 -10.88
CA GLY A 188 -1.37 -8.31 -10.19
C GLY A 188 -1.18 -9.63 -10.94
N ASP A 189 -0.83 -9.63 -12.23
CA ASP A 189 -0.46 -10.86 -12.93
C ASP A 189 0.89 -11.41 -12.42
N ILE A 190 1.08 -12.72 -12.54
CA ILE A 190 2.34 -13.37 -12.21
C ILE A 190 3.26 -13.31 -13.43
N LEU A 191 4.43 -12.73 -13.28
CA LEU A 191 5.51 -12.89 -14.26
C LEU A 191 6.18 -14.24 -14.04
N TYR A 192 6.39 -14.98 -15.10
CA TYR A 192 6.98 -16.33 -15.07
C TYR A 192 8.23 -16.45 -15.94
N ARG A 193 9.24 -17.08 -15.39
CA ARG A 193 10.36 -17.73 -16.09
C ARG A 193 10.67 -19.06 -15.40
N THR A 194 11.33 -19.96 -16.08
CA THR A 194 11.69 -21.27 -15.51
C THR A 194 12.34 -21.11 -14.13
N GLY A 195 11.73 -21.76 -13.15
CA GLY A 195 12.21 -21.77 -11.76
C GLY A 195 11.95 -20.48 -10.97
N HIS A 196 11.26 -19.46 -11.54
CA HIS A 196 11.02 -18.21 -10.83
C HIS A 196 9.72 -17.49 -11.23
N VAL A 197 9.12 -16.84 -10.25
CA VAL A 197 7.90 -16.01 -10.43
C VAL A 197 8.00 -14.71 -9.63
N GLY A 198 7.25 -13.70 -10.07
CA GLY A 198 7.07 -12.43 -9.36
C GLY A 198 5.68 -11.85 -9.65
N ILE A 199 5.24 -10.88 -8.86
CA ILE A 199 4.00 -10.12 -9.07
C ILE A 199 4.31 -8.88 -9.90
N TYR A 200 3.68 -8.75 -11.06
CA TYR A 200 3.77 -7.53 -11.88
C TYR A 200 3.04 -6.38 -11.21
N ILE A 201 3.68 -5.22 -11.14
CA ILE A 201 3.13 -4.03 -10.48
C ILE A 201 3.00 -2.81 -11.40
N GLY A 202 3.18 -3.03 -12.72
CA GLY A 202 3.10 -1.97 -13.73
C GLY A 202 4.44 -1.38 -14.14
N GLY A 203 4.47 -0.75 -15.30
CA GLY A 203 5.70 -0.24 -15.93
C GLY A 203 6.65 -1.37 -16.26
N ASP A 204 7.91 -1.26 -15.84
CA ASP A 204 8.91 -2.32 -15.98
C ASP A 204 9.23 -3.00 -14.65
N ARG A 205 8.32 -2.95 -13.66
CA ARG A 205 8.57 -3.32 -12.25
C ARG A 205 7.77 -4.53 -11.79
N TYR A 206 8.35 -5.27 -10.87
CA TYR A 206 7.71 -6.42 -10.22
C TYR A 206 8.21 -6.61 -8.78
N ILE A 207 7.40 -7.28 -7.95
CA ILE A 207 7.76 -7.70 -6.59
C ILE A 207 7.99 -9.19 -6.59
N HIS A 208 9.11 -9.61 -6.03
CA HIS A 208 9.47 -11.04 -5.92
C HIS A 208 10.29 -11.34 -4.65
N ALA A 209 10.36 -12.63 -4.30
CA ALA A 209 11.33 -13.17 -3.37
C ALA A 209 12.46 -13.81 -4.19
N PRO A 210 13.65 -13.18 -4.32
CA PRO A 210 14.63 -13.56 -5.33
C PRO A 210 15.31 -14.92 -5.06
N HIS A 211 16.08 -15.02 -3.98
CA HIS A 211 16.84 -16.21 -3.60
C HIS A 211 17.33 -16.11 -2.15
N ARG A 212 17.93 -17.19 -1.64
CA ARG A 212 18.49 -17.25 -0.28
C ARG A 212 19.50 -16.12 -0.04
N GLY A 213 19.41 -15.48 1.10
CA GLY A 213 20.24 -14.36 1.51
C GLY A 213 19.65 -13.00 1.15
N GLU A 214 18.55 -12.97 0.40
CA GLU A 214 17.84 -11.77 -0.01
C GLU A 214 16.49 -11.66 0.69
N VAL A 215 15.83 -10.51 0.47
CA VAL A 215 14.48 -10.23 0.95
C VAL A 215 13.52 -10.01 -0.20
N VAL A 216 12.22 -10.05 0.07
CA VAL A 216 11.19 -9.61 -0.88
C VAL A 216 11.46 -8.15 -1.22
N ARG A 217 11.55 -7.85 -2.52
CA ARG A 217 11.87 -6.51 -3.02
C ARG A 217 11.21 -6.20 -4.35
N ILE A 218 11.31 -4.95 -4.77
CA ILE A 218 10.94 -4.48 -6.10
C ILE A 218 12.18 -4.54 -6.97
N ASP A 219 12.05 -5.16 -8.14
CA ASP A 219 13.06 -5.09 -9.21
C ASP A 219 12.39 -4.62 -10.51
N SER A 220 13.24 -4.24 -11.49
CA SER A 220 12.85 -3.84 -12.84
C SER A 220 13.41 -4.79 -13.88
N GLY A 221 12.88 -4.75 -15.11
CA GLY A 221 13.35 -5.60 -16.19
C GLY A 221 12.45 -6.80 -16.41
N ILE A 222 11.16 -6.58 -16.66
CA ILE A 222 10.19 -7.66 -16.94
C ILE A 222 10.57 -8.49 -18.18
N SER A 223 11.35 -7.94 -19.10
CA SER A 223 11.85 -8.66 -20.28
C SER A 223 12.70 -9.90 -19.95
N SER A 224 13.16 -10.06 -18.69
CA SER A 224 13.82 -11.25 -18.20
C SER A 224 12.88 -12.43 -17.94
N PHE A 225 11.56 -12.22 -18.01
CA PHE A 225 10.53 -13.24 -17.88
C PHE A 225 10.07 -13.74 -19.25
N THR A 226 9.52 -14.94 -19.28
CA THR A 226 9.06 -15.61 -20.51
C THR A 226 7.65 -15.16 -20.88
N CYS A 227 6.78 -15.00 -19.91
CA CYS A 227 5.37 -14.62 -20.08
C CYS A 227 4.78 -14.11 -18.78
N ALA A 228 3.55 -13.61 -18.88
CA ALA A 228 2.70 -13.38 -17.71
C ALA A 228 1.64 -14.48 -17.56
N LEU A 229 1.12 -14.66 -16.35
CA LEU A 229 0.07 -15.61 -16.00
C LEU A 229 -1.06 -14.87 -15.32
N SER A 230 -2.27 -14.97 -15.87
CA SER A 230 -3.48 -14.46 -15.24
C SER A 230 -4.28 -15.59 -14.59
N TYR A 231 -4.85 -15.32 -13.42
CA TYR A 231 -5.77 -16.18 -12.69
C TYR A 231 -7.13 -15.49 -12.44
N ARG A 232 -7.34 -14.39 -13.16
CA ARG A 232 -8.58 -13.61 -13.13
C ARG A 232 -9.49 -14.03 -14.26
#